data_6e46775aeb97d27ad363d7c029f81419
#
_entry.id   6e46775aeb97d27ad363d7c029f81419
#
_cell.length_a   1.000
_cell.length_b   1.000
_cell.length_c   1.000
_cell.angle_alpha   90.00
_cell.angle_beta   90.00
_cell.angle_gamma   90.00
#
_symmetry.space_group_name_H-M   'P 1'
#
loop_
_entity.id
_entity.type
_entity.pdbx_description
1 polymer ?
#
loop_
_entity_poly.entity_id
_entity_poly.type
_entity_poly.pdbx_seq_one_letter_code
_entity_poly.pdbx_strand_id
1 'polypeptide(L)'
;MKEIKFNNNSPIYLQISKYFESRVFLGELEPGSLIPSRRELAGLLGVNLNTVQKAYSYMDEIGLIITEKSKGSVITSDLDKLKDLREDYIKEPLMDFIASMKSINIPKDKVIDLLDQYYNEFKEDLIDDTSTESNKEI
;
A
#
# COMPACT_ATOMS: atom_id res chain seq x y z
N MET A 1 -6.09 14.38 -0.03
CA MET A 1 -5.50 13.04 0.13
C MET A 1 -5.79 12.54 1.54
N LYS A 2 -6.20 11.28 1.63
CA LYS A 2 -6.47 10.70 2.95
C LYS A 2 -5.18 10.58 3.75
N GLU A 3 -5.28 10.75 5.04
CA GLU A 3 -4.16 10.60 5.95
C GLU A 3 -3.69 9.14 6.00
N ILE A 4 -2.37 8.94 5.96
CA ILE A 4 -1.78 7.61 6.09
C ILE A 4 -1.50 7.35 7.58
N LYS A 5 -1.91 6.20 8.05
CA LYS A 5 -1.64 5.76 9.42
C LYS A 5 -0.44 4.83 9.41
N PHE A 6 0.66 5.32 9.93
CA PHE A 6 1.91 4.55 9.95
C PHE A 6 1.95 3.61 11.15
N ASN A 7 2.60 2.46 10.95
CA ASN A 7 2.87 1.49 12.01
C ASN A 7 4.37 1.14 12.02
N ASN A 8 4.77 0.25 12.92
CA ASN A 8 6.16 -0.14 13.09
C ASN A 8 6.52 -1.45 12.36
N ASN A 9 5.62 -1.96 11.52
CA ASN A 9 5.80 -3.28 10.89
C ASN A 9 6.76 -3.27 9.70
N SER A 10 6.94 -2.11 9.08
CA SER A 10 7.83 -1.96 7.93
C SER A 10 8.33 -0.52 7.83
N PRO A 11 9.38 -0.26 7.04
CA PRO A 11 9.87 1.10 6.83
C PRO A 11 8.79 2.04 6.31
N ILE A 12 8.82 3.29 6.75
CA ILE A 12 7.80 4.29 6.38
C ILE A 12 7.72 4.48 4.87
N TYR A 13 8.86 4.49 4.17
CA TYR A 13 8.84 4.69 2.72
C TYR A 13 8.08 3.59 1.98
N LEU A 14 8.14 2.35 2.47
CA LEU A 14 7.37 1.25 1.89
C LEU A 14 5.88 1.40 2.18
N GLN A 15 5.53 1.90 3.35
CA GLN A 15 4.14 2.15 3.71
C GLN A 15 3.56 3.26 2.83
N ILE A 16 4.34 4.29 2.51
CA ILE A 16 3.93 5.34 1.57
C ILE A 16 3.67 4.74 0.19
N SER A 17 4.59 3.90 -0.30
CA SER A 17 4.41 3.23 -1.60
C SER A 17 3.14 2.37 -1.62
N LYS A 18 2.94 1.55 -0.59
CA LYS A 18 1.74 0.71 -0.47
C LYS A 18 0.46 1.53 -0.47
N TYR A 19 0.48 2.70 0.16
CA TYR A 19 -0.66 3.60 0.14
C TYR A 19 -1.01 4.03 -1.30
N PHE A 20 -0.02 4.49 -2.05
CA PHE A 20 -0.26 4.91 -3.44
C PHE A 20 -0.69 3.72 -4.32
N GLU A 21 -0.04 2.57 -4.16
CA GLU A 21 -0.42 1.36 -4.89
C GLU A 21 -1.89 1.01 -4.64
N SER A 22 -2.32 0.99 -3.38
CA SER A 22 -3.71 0.66 -3.04
C SER A 22 -4.70 1.67 -3.62
N ARG A 23 -4.37 2.96 -3.63
CA ARG A 23 -5.24 3.99 -4.22
C ARG A 23 -5.39 3.82 -5.73
N VAL A 24 -4.31 3.42 -6.39
CA VAL A 24 -4.35 3.11 -7.83
C VAL A 24 -5.20 1.87 -8.09
N PHE A 25 -4.99 0.81 -7.31
CA PHE A 25 -5.72 -0.46 -7.50
C PHE A 25 -7.20 -0.33 -7.18
N LEU A 26 -7.56 0.58 -6.29
CA LEU A 26 -8.97 0.89 -5.97
C LEU A 26 -9.62 1.83 -6.99
N GLY A 27 -8.84 2.39 -7.92
CA GLY A 27 -9.34 3.35 -8.91
C GLY A 27 -9.47 4.77 -8.40
N GLU A 28 -8.97 5.08 -7.21
CA GLU A 28 -8.99 6.43 -6.66
C GLU A 28 -7.92 7.34 -7.27
N LEU A 29 -6.82 6.76 -7.74
CA LEU A 29 -5.80 7.45 -8.50
C LEU A 29 -5.73 6.82 -9.89
N GLU A 30 -6.09 7.59 -10.91
CA GLU A 30 -6.13 7.08 -12.27
C GLU A 30 -4.74 7.06 -12.93
N PRO A 31 -4.53 6.15 -13.91
CA PRO A 31 -3.31 6.19 -14.72
C PRO A 31 -3.09 7.58 -15.31
N GLY A 32 -1.86 8.06 -15.25
CA GLY A 32 -1.50 9.39 -15.77
C GLY A 32 -1.82 10.55 -14.83
N SER A 33 -2.47 10.31 -13.69
CA SER A 33 -2.81 11.38 -12.78
C SER A 33 -1.58 11.88 -12.01
N LEU A 34 -1.58 13.17 -11.72
CA LEU A 34 -0.51 13.83 -10.99
C LEU A 34 -0.63 13.51 -9.50
N ILE A 35 0.50 13.21 -8.87
CA ILE A 35 0.57 13.06 -7.41
C ILE A 35 1.29 14.27 -6.82
N PRO A 36 1.15 14.51 -5.50
CA PRO A 36 1.81 15.66 -4.86
C PRO A 36 3.32 15.64 -5.08
N SER A 37 3.95 16.80 -5.06
CA SER A 37 5.41 16.89 -5.06
C SER A 37 5.95 16.28 -3.77
N ARG A 38 7.24 15.94 -3.75
CA ARG A 38 7.88 15.39 -2.56
C ARG A 38 7.73 16.30 -1.36
N ARG A 39 7.92 17.61 -1.55
CA ARG A 39 7.78 18.58 -0.46
C ARG A 39 6.34 18.69 0.03
N GLU A 40 5.40 18.73 -0.90
CA GLU A 40 3.98 18.76 -0.54
C GLU A 40 3.60 17.53 0.27
N LEU A 41 4.01 16.35 -0.17
CA LEU A 41 3.68 15.11 0.54
C LEU A 41 4.32 15.08 1.92
N ALA A 42 5.59 15.48 2.05
CA ALA A 42 6.27 15.54 3.34
C ALA A 42 5.50 16.43 4.31
N GLY A 43 5.03 17.59 3.83
CA GLY A 43 4.21 18.49 4.64
C GLY A 43 2.86 17.90 5.00
N LEU A 44 2.18 17.26 4.05
CA LEU A 44 0.86 16.65 4.29
C LEU A 44 0.92 15.51 5.30
N LEU A 45 1.97 14.70 5.24
CA LEU A 45 2.11 13.53 6.10
C LEU A 45 2.87 13.81 7.40
N GLY A 46 3.51 14.97 7.51
CA GLY A 46 4.34 15.28 8.66
C GLY A 46 5.55 14.37 8.79
N VAL A 47 6.12 13.93 7.68
CA VAL A 47 7.29 13.06 7.67
C VAL A 47 8.49 13.78 7.07
N ASN A 48 9.69 13.25 7.34
CA ASN A 48 10.93 13.80 6.84
C ASN A 48 10.97 13.75 5.31
N LEU A 49 11.46 14.82 4.69
CA LEU A 49 11.59 14.91 3.23
C LEU A 49 12.43 13.76 2.66
N ASN A 50 13.50 13.36 3.36
CA ASN A 50 14.34 12.25 2.90
C ASN A 50 13.57 10.94 2.84
N THR A 51 12.65 10.71 3.76
CA THR A 51 11.78 9.52 3.76
C THR A 51 10.84 9.55 2.55
N VAL A 52 10.26 10.71 2.25
CA VAL A 52 9.39 10.88 1.08
C VAL A 52 10.20 10.70 -0.21
N GLN A 53 11.40 11.25 -0.28
CA GLN A 53 12.27 11.06 -1.45
C GLN A 53 12.58 9.59 -1.68
N LYS A 54 12.84 8.84 -0.61
CA LYS A 54 13.08 7.41 -0.69
C LYS A 54 11.84 6.67 -1.20
N ALA A 55 10.66 7.08 -0.75
CA ALA A 55 9.38 6.51 -1.22
C ALA A 55 9.20 6.78 -2.72
N TYR A 56 9.43 8.00 -3.17
CA TYR A 56 9.27 8.36 -4.59
C TYR A 56 10.28 7.63 -5.46
N SER A 57 11.54 7.52 -5.01
CA SER A 57 12.56 6.77 -5.72
C SER A 57 12.17 5.30 -5.85
N TYR A 58 11.62 4.71 -4.79
CA TYR A 58 11.15 3.34 -4.80
C TYR A 58 9.97 3.16 -5.77
N MET A 59 8.98 4.06 -5.71
CA MET A 59 7.82 4.00 -6.61
C MET A 59 8.21 4.18 -8.07
N ASP A 60 9.22 5.00 -8.34
CA ASP A 60 9.79 5.17 -9.68
C ASP A 60 10.50 3.88 -10.12
N GLU A 61 11.31 3.31 -9.24
CA GLU A 61 12.04 2.06 -9.50
C GLU A 61 11.11 0.90 -9.86
N ILE A 62 10.00 0.73 -9.13
CA ILE A 62 9.03 -0.33 -9.43
C ILE A 62 8.13 0.01 -10.60
N GLY A 63 8.21 1.22 -11.13
CA GLY A 63 7.44 1.64 -12.30
C GLY A 63 6.03 2.11 -12.01
N LEU A 64 5.68 2.34 -10.75
CA LEU A 64 4.36 2.86 -10.38
C LEU A 64 4.18 4.31 -10.81
N ILE A 65 5.24 5.12 -10.68
CA ILE A 65 5.20 6.53 -11.06
C ILE A 65 6.28 6.82 -12.10
N ILE A 66 6.05 7.89 -12.84
CA ILE A 66 6.99 8.44 -13.81
C ILE A 66 7.17 9.92 -13.47
N THR A 67 8.41 10.38 -13.40
CA THR A 67 8.70 11.79 -13.17
C THR A 67 8.84 12.48 -14.52
N GLU A 68 7.97 13.44 -14.79
CA GLU A 68 8.02 14.27 -16.00
C GLU A 68 8.56 15.65 -15.65
N LYS A 69 9.53 16.14 -16.42
CA LYS A 69 10.23 17.41 -16.13
C LYS A 69 9.30 18.60 -15.98
N SER A 70 8.22 18.63 -16.75
CA SER A 70 7.30 19.78 -16.79
C SER A 70 6.09 19.62 -15.87
N LYS A 71 5.78 18.39 -15.45
CA LYS A 71 4.55 18.10 -14.70
C LYS A 71 4.79 17.59 -13.29
N GLY A 72 5.96 17.06 -13.00
CA GLY A 72 6.24 16.37 -11.74
C GLY A 72 5.99 14.87 -11.85
N SER A 73 5.60 14.22 -10.78
CA SER A 73 5.40 12.77 -10.75
C SER A 73 3.96 12.42 -11.04
N VAL A 74 3.77 11.47 -11.95
CA VAL A 74 2.44 10.99 -12.37
C VAL A 74 2.38 9.47 -12.21
N ILE A 75 1.19 8.94 -12.01
CA ILE A 75 0.97 7.50 -12.02
C ILE A 75 1.20 7.00 -13.46
N THR A 76 1.90 5.88 -13.59
CA THR A 76 2.15 5.32 -14.93
C THR A 76 0.84 5.08 -15.69
N SER A 77 0.89 5.28 -17.01
CA SER A 77 -0.22 4.95 -17.90
C SER A 77 -0.07 3.55 -18.49
N ASP A 78 1.00 2.85 -18.17
CA ASP A 78 1.25 1.49 -18.63
C ASP A 78 0.38 0.50 -17.85
N LEU A 79 -0.73 0.08 -18.46
CA LEU A 79 -1.71 -0.79 -17.82
C LEU A 79 -1.16 -2.19 -17.54
N ASP A 80 -0.26 -2.68 -18.39
CA ASP A 80 0.39 -3.98 -18.15
C ASP A 80 1.28 -3.91 -16.91
N LYS A 81 1.99 -2.80 -16.74
CA LYS A 81 2.81 -2.57 -15.55
C LYS A 81 1.94 -2.51 -14.29
N LEU A 82 0.82 -1.81 -14.35
CA LEU A 82 -0.10 -1.73 -13.21
C LEU A 82 -0.68 -3.09 -12.86
N LYS A 83 -0.97 -3.91 -13.87
CA LYS A 83 -1.44 -5.27 -13.64
C LYS A 83 -0.39 -6.11 -12.91
N ASP A 84 0.86 -6.04 -13.34
CA ASP A 84 1.97 -6.77 -12.70
C ASP A 84 2.18 -6.32 -11.27
N LEU A 85 2.13 -5.01 -11.03
CA LEU A 85 2.26 -4.44 -9.68
C LEU A 85 1.13 -4.90 -8.77
N ARG A 86 -0.09 -4.99 -9.31
CA ARG A 86 -1.24 -5.46 -8.54
C ARG A 86 -1.09 -6.93 -8.18
N GLU A 87 -0.63 -7.75 -9.11
CA GLU A 87 -0.36 -9.16 -8.84
C GLU A 87 0.69 -9.35 -7.75
N ASP A 88 1.76 -8.57 -7.79
CA ASP A 88 2.80 -8.60 -6.75
C ASP A 88 2.26 -8.13 -5.40
N TYR A 89 1.43 -7.09 -5.40
CA TYR A 89 0.80 -6.57 -4.19
C TYR A 89 -0.06 -7.63 -3.50
N ILE A 90 -0.78 -8.44 -4.27
CA ILE A 90 -1.62 -9.52 -3.76
C ILE A 90 -0.75 -10.69 -3.30
N LYS A 91 0.25 -11.05 -4.09
CA LYS A 91 1.06 -12.24 -3.87
C LYS A 91 1.90 -12.17 -2.60
N GLU A 92 2.46 -11.01 -2.30
CA GLU A 92 3.36 -10.84 -1.15
C GLU A 92 2.70 -11.25 0.17
N PRO A 93 1.56 -10.65 0.59
CA PRO A 93 0.91 -11.08 1.84
C PRO A 93 0.35 -12.49 1.75
N LEU A 94 -0.05 -12.95 0.57
CA LEU A 94 -0.55 -14.30 0.39
C LEU A 94 0.56 -15.33 0.65
N MET A 95 1.76 -15.11 0.10
CA MET A 95 2.88 -16.04 0.32
C MET A 95 3.33 -16.04 1.78
N ASP A 96 3.36 -14.88 2.43
CA ASP A 96 3.68 -14.79 3.86
C ASP A 96 2.66 -15.57 4.70
N PHE A 97 1.39 -15.43 4.38
CA PHE A 97 0.31 -16.18 5.04
C PHE A 97 0.48 -17.69 4.85
N ILE A 98 0.71 -18.11 3.62
CA ILE A 98 0.92 -19.55 3.30
C ILE A 98 2.14 -20.09 4.05
N ALA A 99 3.24 -19.33 4.08
CA ALA A 99 4.44 -19.73 4.80
C ALA A 99 4.15 -19.92 6.30
N SER A 100 3.37 -19.01 6.90
CA SER A 100 2.98 -19.11 8.29
C SER A 100 2.15 -20.36 8.56
N MET A 101 1.19 -20.66 7.68
CA MET A 101 0.35 -21.86 7.83
C MET A 101 1.17 -23.14 7.70
N LYS A 102 2.07 -23.19 6.73
CA LYS A 102 2.94 -24.35 6.52
C LYS A 102 3.92 -24.56 7.67
N SER A 103 4.35 -23.47 8.32
CA SER A 103 5.32 -23.55 9.42
C SER A 103 4.80 -24.36 10.63
N ILE A 104 3.49 -24.45 10.78
CA ILE A 104 2.85 -25.22 11.85
C ILE A 104 1.98 -26.34 11.30
N ASN A 105 2.23 -26.75 10.05
CA ASN A 105 1.57 -27.90 9.40
C ASN A 105 0.05 -27.79 9.32
N ILE A 106 -0.48 -26.58 9.07
CA ILE A 106 -1.91 -26.41 8.80
C ILE A 106 -2.18 -26.89 7.35
N PRO A 107 -3.04 -27.88 7.13
CA PRO A 107 -3.32 -28.36 5.78
C PRO A 107 -4.19 -27.37 5.01
N LYS A 108 -4.12 -27.46 3.69
CA LYS A 108 -4.79 -26.54 2.77
C LYS A 108 -6.30 -26.46 3.01
N ASP A 109 -6.96 -27.62 3.19
CA ASP A 109 -8.41 -27.67 3.43
C ASP A 109 -8.80 -26.92 4.71
N LYS A 110 -7.98 -27.02 5.77
CA LYS A 110 -8.21 -26.27 6.99
C LYS A 110 -8.02 -24.77 6.77
N VAL A 111 -7.05 -24.37 5.96
CA VAL A 111 -6.83 -22.96 5.60
C VAL A 111 -8.06 -22.42 4.88
N ILE A 112 -8.61 -23.19 3.94
CA ILE A 112 -9.80 -22.78 3.20
C ILE A 112 -11.00 -22.62 4.14
N ASP A 113 -11.20 -23.56 5.06
CA ASP A 113 -12.26 -23.48 6.06
C ASP A 113 -12.14 -22.22 6.92
N LEU A 114 -10.92 -21.91 7.36
CA LEU A 114 -10.66 -20.71 8.15
C LEU A 114 -10.94 -19.43 7.36
N LEU A 115 -10.57 -19.41 6.08
CA LEU A 115 -10.87 -18.27 5.21
C LEU A 115 -12.39 -18.10 5.05
N ASP A 116 -13.12 -19.18 4.83
CA ASP A 116 -14.58 -19.13 4.73
C ASP A 116 -15.23 -18.61 6.03
N GLN A 117 -14.66 -19.01 7.17
CA GLN A 117 -15.18 -18.60 8.47
C GLN A 117 -14.93 -17.13 8.77
N TYR A 118 -13.71 -16.63 8.53
CA TYR A 118 -13.29 -15.31 8.98
C TYR A 118 -13.33 -14.22 7.93
N TYR A 119 -13.35 -14.55 6.64
CA TYR A 119 -13.28 -13.54 5.59
C TYR A 119 -14.41 -12.52 5.67
N ASN A 120 -15.65 -13.00 5.85
CA ASN A 120 -16.81 -12.13 5.94
C ASN A 120 -16.97 -11.46 7.31
N GLU A 121 -16.35 -11.98 8.34
CA GLU A 121 -16.35 -11.38 9.68
C GLU A 121 -15.39 -10.19 9.75
N PHE A 122 -14.35 -10.20 8.92
CA PHE A 122 -13.39 -9.10 8.87
C PHE A 122 -14.01 -7.93 8.12
N LYS A 123 -14.28 -6.85 8.85
CA LYS A 123 -14.88 -5.65 8.26
C LYS A 123 -13.86 -4.53 8.27
N GLU A 124 -13.85 -3.75 7.18
CA GLU A 124 -13.01 -2.59 7.03
C GLU A 124 -13.25 -1.59 8.17
N ASP A 125 -14.50 -1.50 8.65
CA ASP A 125 -14.87 -0.64 9.78
C ASP A 125 -14.06 -0.94 11.04
N LEU A 126 -13.74 -2.22 11.30
CA LEU A 126 -12.93 -2.61 12.45
C LEU A 126 -11.50 -2.10 12.35
N ILE A 127 -10.94 -2.07 11.14
CA ILE A 127 -9.62 -1.49 10.89
C ILE A 127 -9.68 0.00 11.12
N ASP A 128 -10.67 0.66 10.55
CA ASP A 128 -10.84 2.10 10.66
C ASP A 128 -11.04 2.51 12.13
N ASP A 129 -11.86 1.78 12.87
CA ASP A 129 -12.10 2.05 14.29
C ASP A 129 -10.83 1.90 15.11
N THR A 130 -10.13 0.79 14.94
CA THR A 130 -8.86 0.54 15.65
C THR A 130 -7.84 1.62 15.31
N SER A 131 -7.77 1.96 14.05
CA SER A 131 -6.85 2.98 13.56
C SER A 131 -7.24 4.37 14.06
N THR A 132 -8.54 4.66 14.11
CA THR A 132 -9.06 5.93 14.60
C THR A 132 -8.78 6.09 16.09
N GLU A 133 -8.94 5.04 16.87
CA GLU A 133 -8.61 5.05 18.27
C GLU A 133 -7.13 5.33 18.49
N SER A 134 -6.28 4.67 17.74
CA SER A 134 -4.84 4.90 17.79
C SER A 134 -4.49 6.34 17.43
N ASN A 135 -5.18 6.92 16.47
CA ASN A 135 -4.96 8.31 16.08
C ASN A 135 -5.47 9.31 17.12
N LYS A 136 -6.54 8.97 17.81
CA LYS A 136 -7.07 9.84 18.87
C LYS A 136 -6.17 9.89 20.09
N GLU A 137 -5.40 8.85 20.31
CA GLU A 137 -4.43 8.77 21.39
C GLU A 137 -3.13 9.51 21.05
N ILE A 138 -2.90 9.79 19.80
CA ILE A 138 -1.76 10.55 19.31
C ILE A 138 -2.09 12.03 19.23
#